data_e4b3948b9ab60223f4004b860d5669a4
#
_entry.id   e4b3948b9ab60223f4004b860d5669a4
#
_cell.length_a   1.000
_cell.length_b   1.000
_cell.length_c   1.000
_cell.angle_alpha   90.00
_cell.angle_beta   90.00
_cell.angle_gamma   90.00
#
_symmetry.space_group_name_H-M   'P 1'
#
loop_
_entity.id
_entity.type
_entity.pdbx_description
1 polymer ?
#
loop_
_entity_poly.entity_id
_entity_poly.type
_entity_poly.pdbx_seq_one_letter_code
_entity_poly.pdbx_strand_id
1 'polypeptide(L)'
;MRAPGAQPRRLRRRPPPLRHRGPRGLAVGDLDGDGRPDLVLNNIDSAPTVLRNVSDAKHHWLRLRLVGDPSKRSPRDATGATVYVTTGKLRQRGDVVSGAGYSSQNDPCVFFGLG
;
A
#
# COMPACT_ATOMS: atom_id res chain seq x y z
N MET A 1 -53.23 36.40 -30.45
CA MET A 1 -52.99 35.77 -29.13
C MET A 1 -51.95 34.66 -29.32
N ARG A 2 -50.67 34.88 -28.94
CA ARG A 2 -49.57 33.93 -29.13
C ARG A 2 -49.37 33.17 -27.82
N ALA A 3 -49.40 31.86 -27.87
CA ALA A 3 -49.11 30.97 -26.72
C ALA A 3 -47.63 31.13 -26.28
N PRO A 4 -47.34 31.17 -24.97
CA PRO A 4 -45.95 31.25 -24.50
C PRO A 4 -45.20 29.96 -24.77
N GLY A 5 -43.96 30.15 -25.33
CA GLY A 5 -43.10 29.08 -25.76
C GLY A 5 -42.71 28.12 -24.65
N ALA A 6 -42.93 26.84 -24.88
CA ALA A 6 -42.41 25.76 -24.06
C ALA A 6 -40.84 25.73 -24.23
N GLN A 7 -40.14 25.97 -23.13
CA GLN A 7 -38.70 25.82 -23.10
C GLN A 7 -38.34 24.33 -23.26
N PRO A 8 -37.32 23.99 -24.07
CA PRO A 8 -36.92 22.61 -24.24
C PRO A 8 -36.36 22.08 -22.91
N ARG A 9 -36.98 21.02 -22.38
CA ARG A 9 -36.45 20.28 -21.22
C ARG A 9 -35.03 19.84 -21.52
N ARG A 10 -34.04 20.42 -20.84
CA ARG A 10 -32.67 19.89 -20.84
C ARG A 10 -32.72 18.49 -20.26
N LEU A 11 -32.52 17.48 -21.10
CA LEU A 11 -32.24 16.13 -20.69
C LEU A 11 -30.98 16.16 -19.83
N ARG A 12 -31.15 16.02 -18.52
CA ARG A 12 -30.03 15.74 -17.62
C ARG A 12 -29.46 14.40 -18.07
N ARG A 13 -28.36 14.43 -18.78
CA ARG A 13 -27.60 13.20 -19.02
C ARG A 13 -27.24 12.63 -17.65
N ARG A 14 -27.75 11.47 -17.33
CA ARG A 14 -27.27 10.68 -16.18
C ARG A 14 -25.75 10.56 -16.37
N PRO A 15 -24.92 10.87 -15.35
CA PRO A 15 -23.53 10.54 -15.41
C PRO A 15 -23.41 9.05 -15.72
N PRO A 16 -22.44 8.64 -16.56
CA PRO A 16 -22.23 7.22 -16.82
C PRO A 16 -22.03 6.52 -15.48
N PRO A 17 -22.56 5.27 -15.33
CA PRO A 17 -22.34 4.53 -14.11
C PRO A 17 -20.83 4.47 -13.88
N LEU A 18 -20.39 4.90 -12.70
CA LEU A 18 -19.02 4.71 -12.24
C LEU A 18 -18.74 3.20 -12.34
N ARG A 19 -18.09 2.80 -13.42
CA ARG A 19 -17.52 1.46 -13.52
C ARG A 19 -16.40 1.46 -12.50
N HIS A 20 -16.68 1.02 -11.30
CA HIS A 20 -15.66 0.68 -10.32
C HIS A 20 -14.85 -0.48 -10.92
N ARG A 21 -13.87 -0.13 -11.71
CA ARG A 21 -12.81 -1.07 -12.06
C ARG A 21 -11.98 -1.16 -10.79
N GLY A 22 -12.06 -2.31 -10.12
CA GLY A 22 -11.42 -2.55 -8.84
C GLY A 22 -9.91 -2.33 -8.85
N PRO A 23 -9.29 -2.24 -7.67
CA PRO A 23 -7.84 -2.13 -7.57
C PRO A 23 -7.17 -3.35 -8.23
N ARG A 24 -6.09 -3.11 -8.99
CA ARG A 24 -5.28 -4.17 -9.60
C ARG A 24 -4.01 -4.48 -8.84
N GLY A 25 -3.51 -3.55 -8.07
CA GLY A 25 -2.30 -3.73 -7.28
C GLY A 25 -2.49 -3.17 -5.89
N LEU A 26 -1.87 -3.81 -4.92
CA LEU A 26 -1.80 -3.37 -3.53
C LEU A 26 -0.34 -3.39 -3.11
N ALA A 27 0.16 -2.27 -2.62
CA ALA A 27 1.46 -2.18 -1.98
C ALA A 27 1.30 -1.77 -0.52
N VAL A 28 2.15 -2.31 0.32
CA VAL A 28 2.22 -2.02 1.76
C VAL A 28 3.57 -1.39 2.06
N GLY A 29 3.58 -0.30 2.79
CA GLY A 29 4.81 0.39 3.21
C GLY A 29 4.50 1.54 4.15
N ASP A 30 5.49 1.98 4.90
CA ASP A 30 5.42 3.13 5.78
C ASP A 30 5.79 4.38 4.99
N LEU A 31 4.78 5.15 4.57
CA LEU A 31 4.96 6.28 3.64
C LEU A 31 5.43 7.56 4.35
N ASP A 32 5.05 7.75 5.59
CA ASP A 32 5.39 8.96 6.37
C ASP A 32 6.44 8.72 7.46
N GLY A 33 6.93 7.49 7.61
CA GLY A 33 8.00 7.14 8.54
C GLY A 33 7.55 7.06 9.99
N ASP A 34 6.25 6.86 10.23
CA ASP A 34 5.69 6.81 11.58
C ASP A 34 5.69 5.39 12.18
N GLY A 35 6.20 4.40 11.45
CA GLY A 35 6.32 3.01 11.88
C GLY A 35 5.06 2.18 11.67
N ARG A 36 4.03 2.75 11.08
CA ARG A 36 2.77 2.07 10.78
C ARG A 36 2.68 1.82 9.27
N PRO A 37 2.52 0.57 8.84
CA PRO A 37 2.35 0.28 7.43
C PRO A 37 1.06 0.90 6.87
N ASP A 38 1.20 1.66 5.79
CA ASP A 38 0.14 2.23 4.97
C ASP A 38 -0.17 1.34 3.77
N LEU A 39 -1.26 1.63 3.08
CA LEU A 39 -1.67 0.90 1.88
C LEU A 39 -1.75 1.84 0.68
N VAL A 40 -1.23 1.40 -0.45
CA VAL A 40 -1.40 2.05 -1.75
C VAL A 40 -2.10 1.09 -2.69
N LEU A 41 -3.26 1.50 -3.19
CA LEU A 41 -4.03 0.75 -4.17
C LEU A 41 -3.87 1.40 -5.54
N ASN A 42 -3.42 0.64 -6.51
CA ASN A 42 -3.40 1.06 -7.91
C ASN A 42 -4.75 0.71 -8.56
N ASN A 43 -5.51 1.72 -8.93
CA ASN A 43 -6.82 1.58 -9.53
C ASN A 43 -6.73 1.56 -11.05
N ILE A 44 -7.67 0.86 -11.73
CA ILE A 44 -7.78 0.88 -13.19
C ILE A 44 -8.47 2.16 -13.61
N ASP A 45 -7.84 2.88 -14.54
CA ASP A 45 -8.38 4.10 -15.18
C ASP A 45 -8.79 5.19 -14.16
N SER A 46 -8.17 5.21 -12.97
CA SER A 46 -8.39 6.24 -11.95
C SER A 46 -7.14 6.48 -11.12
N ALA A 47 -7.12 7.58 -10.38
CA ALA A 47 -6.00 7.90 -9.49
C ALA A 47 -5.77 6.78 -8.45
N PRO A 48 -4.53 6.52 -8.04
CA PRO A 48 -4.24 5.60 -6.96
C PRO A 48 -4.90 6.07 -5.65
N THR A 49 -5.28 5.11 -4.82
CA THR A 49 -5.83 5.38 -3.50
C THR A 49 -4.76 5.11 -2.44
N VAL A 50 -4.51 6.10 -1.59
CA VAL A 50 -3.62 5.95 -0.44
C VAL A 50 -4.46 5.88 0.82
N LEU A 51 -4.28 4.81 1.59
CA LEU A 51 -4.91 4.61 2.89
C LEU A 51 -3.83 4.70 3.97
N ARG A 52 -3.84 5.81 4.68
CA ARG A 52 -2.93 6.04 5.80
C ARG A 52 -3.39 5.27 7.03
N ASN A 53 -2.48 4.59 7.69
CA ASN A 53 -2.74 3.94 8.95
C ASN A 53 -2.65 4.96 10.10
N VAL A 54 -3.79 5.33 10.65
CA VAL A 54 -3.93 6.28 11.78
C VAL A 54 -4.25 5.58 13.10
N SER A 55 -3.96 4.28 13.22
CA SER A 55 -4.16 3.56 14.47
C SER A 55 -3.33 4.18 15.61
N ASP A 56 -3.89 4.23 16.81
CA ASP A 56 -3.19 4.71 17.99
C ASP A 56 -2.24 3.61 18.51
N ALA A 57 -1.03 3.59 17.96
CA ALA A 57 -0.01 2.62 18.36
C ALA A 57 0.82 3.20 19.53
N LYS A 58 0.58 2.70 20.73
CA LYS A 58 1.36 3.04 21.94
C LYS A 58 2.59 2.15 22.12
N HIS A 59 2.81 1.22 21.20
CA HIS A 59 3.83 0.18 21.27
C HIS A 59 5.09 0.56 20.48
N HIS A 60 6.21 -0.01 20.87
CA HIS A 60 7.46 0.15 20.14
C HIS A 60 7.46 -0.71 18.87
N TRP A 61 8.21 -0.25 17.89
CA TRP A 61 8.34 -0.93 16.60
C TRP A 61 9.78 -0.87 16.09
N LEU A 62 10.11 -1.76 15.18
CA LEU A 62 11.39 -1.82 14.51
C LEU A 62 11.18 -2.00 13.01
N ARG A 63 11.78 -1.13 12.21
CA ARG A 63 11.86 -1.23 10.75
C ARG A 63 13.29 -1.50 10.36
N LEU A 64 13.53 -2.57 9.63
CA LEU A 64 14.85 -2.98 9.17
C LEU A 64 14.90 -2.95 7.64
N ARG A 65 15.84 -2.18 7.10
CA ARG A 65 16.22 -2.29 5.70
C ARG A 65 17.54 -3.04 5.60
N LEU A 66 17.50 -4.23 5.01
CA LEU A 66 18.69 -5.04 4.83
C LEU A 66 19.40 -4.66 3.53
N VAL A 67 20.72 -4.68 3.58
CA VAL A 67 21.57 -4.46 2.42
C VAL A 67 22.49 -5.67 2.28
N GLY A 68 22.43 -6.31 1.14
CA GLY A 68 23.27 -7.44 0.80
C GLY A 68 24.62 -6.97 0.20
N ASP A 69 25.56 -7.89 0.18
CA ASP A 69 26.88 -7.70 -0.45
C ASP A 69 26.99 -8.56 -1.72
N PRO A 70 26.89 -7.97 -2.92
CA PRO A 70 26.97 -8.72 -4.17
C PRO A 70 28.29 -9.48 -4.35
N SER A 71 29.38 -9.01 -3.74
CA SER A 71 30.69 -9.69 -3.77
C SER A 71 30.66 -11.03 -3.04
N LYS A 72 29.72 -11.19 -2.11
CA LYS A 72 29.48 -12.41 -1.31
C LYS A 72 28.25 -13.21 -1.76
N ARG A 73 27.80 -13.02 -3.02
CA ARG A 73 26.63 -13.67 -3.61
C ARG A 73 25.31 -13.34 -2.91
N SER A 74 25.24 -12.20 -2.24
CA SER A 74 23.99 -11.68 -1.66
C SER A 74 23.43 -10.58 -2.55
N PRO A 75 22.15 -10.58 -2.95
CA PRO A 75 21.54 -9.49 -3.69
C PRO A 75 21.65 -8.17 -2.90
N ARG A 76 21.84 -7.05 -3.60
CA ARG A 76 22.01 -5.74 -2.95
C ARG A 76 20.83 -5.36 -2.05
N ASP A 77 19.63 -5.71 -2.43
CA ASP A 77 18.38 -5.49 -1.68
C ASP A 77 18.08 -6.59 -0.68
N ALA A 78 19.04 -7.52 -0.46
CA ALA A 78 18.96 -8.65 0.45
C ALA A 78 17.70 -9.53 0.26
N THR A 79 17.11 -9.56 -0.94
CA THR A 79 15.99 -10.45 -1.26
C THR A 79 16.32 -11.90 -0.93
N GLY A 80 15.40 -12.57 -0.23
CA GLY A 80 15.58 -13.94 0.27
C GLY A 80 16.22 -14.02 1.67
N ALA A 81 16.64 -12.89 2.25
CA ALA A 81 17.12 -12.89 3.63
C ALA A 81 15.99 -13.05 4.62
N THR A 82 16.27 -13.78 5.71
CA THR A 82 15.37 -13.98 6.84
C THR A 82 15.93 -13.29 8.08
N VAL A 83 15.09 -12.56 8.79
CA VAL A 83 15.41 -11.89 10.05
C VAL A 83 14.60 -12.48 11.18
N TYR A 84 15.25 -12.73 12.30
CA TYR A 84 14.58 -13.09 13.54
C TYR A 84 14.81 -12.01 14.58
N VAL A 85 13.71 -11.53 15.20
CA VAL A 85 13.74 -10.58 16.32
C VAL A 85 13.17 -11.26 17.54
N THR A 86 13.86 -11.13 18.67
CA THR A 86 13.40 -11.68 19.96
C THR A 86 13.26 -10.56 20.96
N THR A 87 12.07 -10.41 21.54
CA THR A 87 11.76 -9.46 22.61
C THR A 87 11.18 -10.24 23.77
N GLY A 88 11.97 -10.36 24.86
CA GLY A 88 11.58 -11.21 25.98
C GLY A 88 11.35 -12.66 25.56
N LYS A 89 10.10 -13.14 25.67
CA LYS A 89 9.70 -14.49 25.25
C LYS A 89 9.14 -14.56 23.83
N LEU A 90 8.90 -13.42 23.18
CA LEU A 90 8.34 -13.35 21.83
C LEU A 90 9.46 -13.42 20.81
N ARG A 91 9.41 -14.41 19.92
CA ARG A 91 10.28 -14.51 18.75
C ARG A 91 9.44 -14.31 17.50
N GLN A 92 9.86 -13.35 16.66
CA GLN A 92 9.22 -13.02 15.38
C GLN A 92 10.18 -13.32 14.24
N ARG A 93 9.61 -13.69 13.09
CA ARG A 93 10.33 -13.89 11.84
C ARG A 93 9.85 -12.89 10.80
N GLY A 94 10.77 -12.32 10.01
CA GLY A 94 10.48 -11.52 8.85
C GLY A 94 11.37 -11.94 7.68
N ASP A 95 10.81 -11.97 6.48
CA ASP A 95 11.53 -12.35 5.27
C ASP A 95 11.55 -11.15 4.29
N VAL A 96 12.69 -10.90 3.66
CA VAL A 96 12.82 -9.91 2.59
C VAL A 96 12.37 -10.57 1.29
N VAL A 97 11.21 -10.18 0.81
CA VAL A 97 10.61 -10.76 -0.41
C VAL A 97 10.48 -9.71 -1.51
N SER A 98 10.63 -10.15 -2.76
CA SER A 98 10.37 -9.36 -3.96
C SER A 98 9.09 -9.85 -4.63
N GLY A 99 8.25 -8.93 -5.13
CA GLY A 99 7.04 -9.28 -5.85
C GLY A 99 5.94 -9.89 -4.98
N ALA A 100 5.75 -9.38 -3.77
CA ALA A 100 4.81 -9.92 -2.79
C ALA A 100 3.33 -9.72 -3.15
N GLY A 101 2.99 -8.96 -4.20
CA GLY A 101 1.63 -8.67 -4.62
C GLY A 101 1.43 -8.78 -6.13
N TYR A 102 0.17 -8.90 -6.57
CA TYR A 102 -0.16 -8.86 -7.99
C TYR A 102 0.13 -7.48 -8.56
N SER A 103 0.99 -7.39 -9.57
CA SER A 103 1.42 -6.13 -10.20
C SER A 103 1.83 -5.05 -9.20
N SER A 104 2.45 -5.44 -8.09
CA SER A 104 2.85 -4.54 -7.01
C SER A 104 4.06 -5.07 -6.24
N GLN A 105 4.77 -4.15 -5.61
CA GLN A 105 5.92 -4.41 -4.76
C GLN A 105 5.70 -3.68 -3.44
N ASN A 106 5.81 -4.42 -2.33
CA ASN A 106 5.81 -3.83 -1.00
C ASN A 106 7.14 -3.10 -0.70
N ASP A 107 7.14 -2.28 0.35
CA ASP A 107 8.41 -1.78 0.92
C ASP A 107 9.33 -2.98 1.23
N PRO A 108 10.59 -2.98 0.74
CA PRO A 108 11.54 -4.06 1.03
C PRO A 108 11.98 -4.11 2.50
N CYS A 109 11.52 -3.20 3.32
CA CYS A 109 11.79 -3.21 4.75
C CYS A 109 10.98 -4.29 5.48
N VAL A 110 11.57 -4.86 6.52
CA VAL A 110 10.89 -5.78 7.43
C VAL A 110 10.46 -5.03 8.67
N PHE A 111 9.19 -5.18 9.06
CA PHE A 111 8.59 -4.50 10.21
C PHE A 111 8.30 -5.49 11.34
N PHE A 112 8.58 -5.06 12.57
CA PHE A 112 8.30 -5.82 13.78
C PHE A 112 7.64 -4.92 14.83
N GLY A 113 6.55 -5.39 15.42
CA GLY A 113 6.02 -4.80 16.66
C GLY A 113 6.77 -5.38 17.84
N LEU A 114 7.21 -4.54 18.76
CA LEU A 114 8.05 -4.96 19.89
C LEU A 114 7.29 -5.02 21.23
N GLY A 115 6.01 -4.60 21.23
CA GLY A 115 5.17 -4.55 22.43
C GLY A 115 5.21 -3.22 23.16
#